data_acde1f4bfebc22ea17dde7461ec43551
#
_entry.id   acde1f4bfebc22ea17dde7461ec43551
#
_cell.length_a   1.000
_cell.length_b   1.000
_cell.length_c   1.000
_cell.angle_alpha   90.00
_cell.angle_beta   90.00
_cell.angle_gamma   90.00
#
_symmetry.space_group_name_H-M   'P 1'
#
loop_
_entity.id
_entity.type
_entity.pdbx_description
1 polymer ?
#
loop_
_entity_poly.entity_id
_entity_poly.type
_entity_poly.pdbx_seq_one_letter_code
_entity_poly.pdbx_strand_id
1 'polypeptide(L)'
;VTVTIPELGLLSLTDDETNLLNALRAELMSRRFDLELRDCYYNGEQVVRDLGISIPPQLRGLHTVIGWPQIGVDALEQRLDVEAWRYKDAPDDSGELEEIAEANELVAESQLAHLDSLIYGRSYAAVGSGDDDDMPPLISIESPLDMTVFYDARARAVVSGLRLYTIEDQDAAVLYLPDSSIHVVATNSGWEVIDRDDHNLGLPPVVRISNRQRTADRIGRSEITNAVMSITDAACRTLMGMEVAREFYGAPQRYILGAAESAFQDAEGNAKSAWETYLGRVLAFERDEDGEVPTVGQFAAYDPSVYTRIIDMYARIMATQLGLPPHYLGYTTDNPASADAIRSTEAQLVKRAERKQALFSTPWSQVFRLAILIKTGDLPDRSRRIETVWRNPATPTVASQTDAATKLVQAGILPADSDVTLEMVGLTEGQRRRVHADRRRAQGRQALTDLGNELAAARQAARGLDTGPEVADDAAVEGG
;
A
#
# COMPACT_ATOMS: atom_id res chain seq x y z
N VAL A 1 -26.58 -11.86 4.36
CA VAL A 1 -26.85 -12.24 5.75
C VAL A 1 -27.90 -11.26 6.25
N THR A 2 -29.11 -11.73 6.50
CA THR A 2 -30.21 -10.92 7.03
C THR A 2 -29.95 -10.75 8.54
N VAL A 3 -29.45 -9.58 8.93
CA VAL A 3 -29.30 -9.25 10.35
C VAL A 3 -30.69 -8.94 10.87
N THR A 4 -31.25 -9.84 11.66
CA THR A 4 -32.50 -9.61 12.39
C THR A 4 -32.16 -8.71 13.57
N ILE A 5 -32.66 -7.46 13.56
CA ILE A 5 -32.53 -6.53 14.70
C ILE A 5 -33.38 -7.11 15.84
N PRO A 6 -32.79 -7.46 16.99
CA PRO A 6 -33.60 -7.89 18.11
C PRO A 6 -34.41 -6.69 18.67
N GLU A 7 -35.70 -6.90 19.01
CA GLU A 7 -36.47 -5.96 19.79
C GLU A 7 -35.88 -5.90 21.23
N LEU A 8 -34.75 -5.20 21.41
CA LEU A 8 -34.15 -4.91 22.71
C LEU A 8 -34.69 -3.57 23.19
N GLY A 9 -35.08 -3.56 24.47
CA GLY A 9 -35.55 -2.36 25.13
C GLY A 9 -34.56 -1.21 24.95
N LEU A 10 -35.06 -0.08 24.52
CA LEU A 10 -34.39 1.16 24.15
C LEU A 10 -33.33 1.58 25.17
N LEU A 11 -32.09 1.15 24.97
CA LEU A 11 -30.91 1.76 25.57
C LEU A 11 -30.68 3.06 24.82
N SER A 12 -30.94 4.18 25.46
CA SER A 12 -30.62 5.51 24.85
C SER A 12 -29.16 5.86 25.16
N LEU A 13 -28.52 6.60 24.22
CA LEU A 13 -27.26 7.25 24.51
C LEU A 13 -27.44 8.23 25.69
N THR A 14 -26.43 8.32 26.53
CA THR A 14 -26.31 9.40 27.50
C THR A 14 -26.05 10.75 26.80
N ASP A 15 -26.28 11.85 27.49
CA ASP A 15 -26.01 13.20 26.95
C ASP A 15 -24.52 13.35 26.59
N ASP A 16 -23.60 12.79 27.38
CA ASP A 16 -22.16 12.84 27.12
C ASP A 16 -21.78 12.00 25.90
N GLU A 17 -22.32 10.80 25.74
CA GLU A 17 -22.11 9.95 24.55
C GLU A 17 -22.67 10.62 23.28
N THR A 18 -23.85 11.22 23.36
CA THR A 18 -24.46 11.97 22.26
C THR A 18 -23.60 13.16 21.84
N ASN A 19 -23.11 13.94 22.82
CA ASN A 19 -22.22 15.07 22.57
C ASN A 19 -20.92 14.61 21.94
N LEU A 20 -20.31 13.53 22.41
CA LEU A 20 -19.07 12.96 21.89
C LEU A 20 -19.25 12.42 20.47
N LEU A 21 -20.33 11.68 20.19
CA LEU A 21 -20.68 11.22 18.85
C LEU A 21 -20.79 12.38 17.87
N ASN A 22 -21.55 13.42 18.24
CA ASN A 22 -21.72 14.60 17.41
C ASN A 22 -20.41 15.35 17.18
N ALA A 23 -19.53 15.45 18.17
CA ALA A 23 -18.21 16.08 18.05
C ALA A 23 -17.28 15.27 17.11
N LEU A 24 -17.26 13.95 17.22
CA LEU A 24 -16.49 13.07 16.32
C LEU A 24 -17.05 13.15 14.89
N ARG A 25 -18.38 13.13 14.72
CA ARG A 25 -19.01 13.29 13.41
C ARG A 25 -18.66 14.64 12.76
N ALA A 26 -18.71 15.73 13.53
CA ALA A 26 -18.30 17.04 13.05
C ALA A 26 -16.83 17.08 12.63
N GLU A 27 -15.92 16.46 13.39
CA GLU A 27 -14.50 16.32 13.02
C GLU A 27 -14.34 15.53 11.71
N LEU A 28 -15.03 14.40 11.54
CA LEU A 28 -14.99 13.60 10.31
C LEU A 28 -15.46 14.44 9.10
N MET A 29 -16.62 15.09 9.22
CA MET A 29 -17.18 15.90 8.14
C MET A 29 -16.30 17.12 7.81
N SER A 30 -15.65 17.74 8.80
CA SER A 30 -14.74 18.86 8.57
C SER A 30 -13.55 18.51 7.70
N ARG A 31 -13.14 17.25 7.70
CA ARG A 31 -11.97 16.74 6.93
C ARG A 31 -12.34 16.07 5.62
N ARG A 32 -13.63 15.75 5.44
CA ARG A 32 -14.10 14.95 4.31
C ARG A 32 -13.66 15.51 2.96
N PHE A 33 -13.84 16.82 2.76
CA PHE A 33 -13.43 17.47 1.52
C PHE A 33 -11.94 17.30 1.20
N ASP A 34 -11.08 17.44 2.20
CA ASP A 34 -9.63 17.27 2.03
C ASP A 34 -9.24 15.81 1.72
N LEU A 35 -9.96 14.84 2.26
CA LEU A 35 -9.74 13.41 2.02
C LEU A 35 -10.23 13.02 0.62
N GLU A 36 -11.46 13.40 0.26
CA GLU A 36 -12.04 13.17 -1.07
C GLU A 36 -11.20 13.83 -2.18
N LEU A 37 -10.65 15.02 -1.92
CA LEU A 37 -9.75 15.68 -2.88
C LEU A 37 -8.51 14.82 -3.14
N ARG A 38 -7.89 14.21 -2.12
CA ARG A 38 -6.73 13.34 -2.30
C ARG A 38 -7.09 12.05 -3.02
N ASP A 39 -8.27 11.51 -2.72
CA ASP A 39 -8.83 10.37 -3.41
C ASP A 39 -8.98 10.62 -4.91
N CYS A 40 -9.60 11.74 -5.29
CA CYS A 40 -9.70 12.18 -6.68
C CYS A 40 -8.34 12.25 -7.39
N TYR A 41 -7.30 12.78 -6.71
CA TYR A 41 -5.95 12.83 -7.31
C TYR A 41 -5.29 11.46 -7.40
N TYR A 42 -5.56 10.57 -6.47
CA TYR A 42 -5.06 9.19 -6.54
C TYR A 42 -5.72 8.44 -7.68
N ASN A 43 -7.04 8.50 -7.79
CA ASN A 43 -7.81 7.80 -8.83
C ASN A 43 -7.73 8.45 -10.22
N GLY A 44 -7.14 9.65 -10.32
CA GLY A 44 -7.08 10.39 -11.59
C GLY A 44 -8.45 10.97 -12.01
N GLU A 45 -9.30 11.29 -11.06
CA GLU A 45 -10.64 11.83 -11.28
C GLU A 45 -10.70 13.36 -11.13
N GLN A 46 -9.56 14.00 -10.84
CA GLN A 46 -9.50 15.44 -10.65
C GLN A 46 -9.90 16.21 -11.92
N VAL A 47 -10.78 17.17 -11.76
CA VAL A 47 -11.14 18.09 -12.82
C VAL A 47 -10.26 19.33 -12.73
N VAL A 48 -9.31 19.45 -13.67
CA VAL A 48 -8.43 20.61 -13.74
C VAL A 48 -9.20 21.78 -14.34
N ARG A 49 -9.32 22.87 -13.57
CA ARG A 49 -9.98 24.09 -14.06
C ARG A 49 -9.19 24.68 -15.21
N ASP A 50 -9.86 24.80 -16.35
CA ASP A 50 -9.45 25.57 -17.50
C ASP A 50 -9.46 27.07 -17.13
N LEU A 51 -8.45 27.81 -17.54
CA LEU A 51 -8.39 29.26 -17.38
C LEU A 51 -9.31 30.02 -18.36
N GLY A 52 -10.02 29.30 -19.24
CA GLY A 52 -11.02 29.87 -20.15
C GLY A 52 -10.45 30.70 -21.32
N ILE A 53 -9.14 30.85 -21.41
CA ILE A 53 -8.47 31.76 -22.37
C ILE A 53 -8.14 31.10 -23.70
N SER A 54 -7.90 29.77 -23.68
CA SER A 54 -7.29 29.07 -24.82
C SER A 54 -8.11 27.90 -25.35
N ILE A 55 -9.20 27.49 -24.70
CA ILE A 55 -9.97 26.32 -25.09
C ILE A 55 -11.30 26.72 -25.73
N PRO A 56 -11.48 26.41 -27.02
CA PRO A 56 -12.77 26.62 -27.68
C PRO A 56 -13.91 25.87 -26.96
N PRO A 57 -15.12 26.41 -26.98
CA PRO A 57 -16.27 25.76 -26.32
C PRO A 57 -16.49 24.30 -26.72
N GLN A 58 -16.16 23.95 -27.96
CA GLN A 58 -16.30 22.59 -28.53
C GLN A 58 -15.31 21.58 -27.91
N LEU A 59 -14.17 22.04 -27.39
CA LEU A 59 -13.12 21.20 -26.79
C LEU A 59 -13.15 21.18 -25.26
N ARG A 60 -14.15 21.84 -24.62
CA ARG A 60 -14.28 21.87 -23.15
C ARG A 60 -14.58 20.51 -22.52
N GLY A 61 -15.02 19.52 -23.30
CA GLY A 61 -15.22 18.14 -22.86
C GLY A 61 -13.95 17.29 -22.89
N LEU A 62 -12.81 17.84 -23.31
CA LEU A 62 -11.54 17.14 -23.39
C LEU A 62 -10.92 17.13 -21.98
N HIS A 63 -10.83 15.95 -21.38
CA HIS A 63 -10.18 15.76 -20.09
C HIS A 63 -8.84 15.04 -20.29
N THR A 64 -7.78 15.64 -19.81
CA THR A 64 -6.46 15.02 -19.76
C THR A 64 -6.05 14.78 -18.32
N VAL A 65 -5.67 13.55 -18.00
CA VAL A 65 -5.28 13.15 -16.66
C VAL A 65 -3.88 12.54 -16.68
N ILE A 66 -3.10 12.80 -15.64
CA ILE A 66 -1.79 12.19 -15.41
C ILE A 66 -1.82 11.50 -14.06
N GLY A 67 -1.57 10.19 -14.03
CA GLY A 67 -1.59 9.36 -12.82
C GLY A 67 -0.31 9.41 -11.98
N TRP A 68 0.45 10.51 -12.00
CA TRP A 68 1.69 10.62 -11.20
C TRP A 68 1.47 10.49 -9.69
N PRO A 69 0.37 11.03 -9.09
CA PRO A 69 0.11 10.84 -7.66
C PRO A 69 -0.06 9.36 -7.30
N GLN A 70 -0.81 8.59 -8.10
CA GLN A 70 -0.97 7.15 -7.94
C GLN A 70 0.39 6.44 -8.02
N ILE A 71 1.14 6.66 -9.11
CA ILE A 71 2.47 6.05 -9.27
C ILE A 71 3.37 6.32 -8.06
N GLY A 72 3.28 7.54 -7.50
CA GLY A 72 4.07 7.93 -6.33
C GLY A 72 3.72 7.21 -5.06
N VAL A 73 2.44 6.96 -4.84
CA VAL A 73 1.91 6.22 -3.70
C VAL A 73 2.20 4.73 -3.85
N ASP A 74 1.85 4.15 -5.01
CA ASP A 74 2.00 2.71 -5.28
C ASP A 74 3.47 2.28 -5.24
N ALA A 75 4.39 3.09 -5.80
CA ALA A 75 5.82 2.79 -5.78
C ALA A 75 6.39 2.72 -4.34
N LEU A 76 5.81 3.43 -3.40
CA LEU A 76 6.18 3.38 -1.99
C LEU A 76 5.47 2.24 -1.26
N GLU A 77 4.17 2.05 -1.53
CA GLU A 77 3.35 0.99 -0.93
C GLU A 77 3.91 -0.39 -1.26
N GLN A 78 4.23 -0.69 -2.52
CA GLN A 78 4.82 -1.95 -3.00
C GLN A 78 6.14 -2.35 -2.31
N ARG A 79 6.70 -1.48 -1.48
CA ARG A 79 7.90 -1.74 -0.66
C ARG A 79 7.57 -1.89 0.82
N LEU A 80 6.27 -1.97 1.16
CA LEU A 80 5.76 -2.09 2.53
C LEU A 80 5.13 -3.47 2.80
N ASP A 81 5.63 -4.51 2.15
CA ASP A 81 5.15 -5.87 2.34
C ASP A 81 5.47 -6.38 3.76
N VAL A 82 4.43 -6.79 4.48
CA VAL A 82 4.55 -7.52 5.74
C VAL A 82 4.64 -9.02 5.46
N GLU A 83 5.60 -9.71 6.07
CA GLU A 83 5.72 -11.15 5.95
C GLU A 83 5.06 -11.89 7.11
N ALA A 84 5.19 -11.35 8.34
CA ALA A 84 4.64 -11.97 9.54
C ALA A 84 4.68 -11.01 10.74
N TRP A 85 4.06 -11.42 11.83
CA TRP A 85 4.24 -10.84 13.17
C TRP A 85 4.74 -11.92 14.11
N ARG A 86 5.71 -11.57 14.95
CA ARG A 86 6.32 -12.51 15.88
C ARG A 86 6.74 -11.87 17.20
N TYR A 87 6.97 -12.69 18.21
CA TYR A 87 7.63 -12.26 19.43
C TYR A 87 9.13 -12.14 19.20
N LYS A 88 9.68 -10.96 19.47
CA LYS A 88 11.10 -10.67 19.23
C LYS A 88 12.07 -11.61 19.94
N ASP A 89 11.73 -12.03 21.16
CA ASP A 89 12.58 -12.88 21.99
C ASP A 89 12.27 -14.38 21.84
N ALA A 90 11.15 -14.73 21.22
CA ALA A 90 10.69 -16.11 21.04
C ALA A 90 9.98 -16.27 19.67
N PRO A 91 10.72 -16.16 18.56
CA PRO A 91 10.11 -16.24 17.22
C PRO A 91 9.36 -17.55 16.98
N ASP A 92 9.90 -18.67 17.51
CA ASP A 92 9.30 -20.00 17.38
C ASP A 92 8.00 -20.20 18.18
N ASP A 93 7.69 -19.31 19.16
CA ASP A 93 6.49 -19.36 20.02
C ASP A 93 5.48 -18.26 19.59
N SER A 94 5.36 -18.00 18.30
CA SER A 94 4.48 -16.94 17.75
C SER A 94 3.19 -17.50 17.13
N GLY A 95 2.84 -18.76 17.39
CA GLY A 95 1.66 -19.42 16.81
C GLY A 95 0.35 -18.72 17.08
N GLU A 96 0.20 -18.08 18.25
CA GLU A 96 -0.97 -17.26 18.60
C GLU A 96 -1.11 -16.04 17.68
N LEU A 97 0.00 -15.36 17.36
CA LEU A 97 -0.01 -14.20 16.46
C LEU A 97 -0.29 -14.62 15.02
N GLU A 98 0.21 -15.79 14.62
CA GLU A 98 -0.02 -16.38 13.31
C GLU A 98 -1.50 -16.75 13.13
N GLU A 99 -2.11 -17.39 14.13
CA GLU A 99 -3.54 -17.71 14.14
C GLU A 99 -4.41 -16.46 13.97
N ILE A 100 -4.12 -15.38 14.72
CA ILE A 100 -4.84 -14.10 14.61
C ILE A 100 -4.62 -13.49 13.21
N ALA A 101 -3.38 -13.52 12.70
CA ALA A 101 -3.05 -12.96 11.41
C ALA A 101 -3.72 -13.70 10.25
N GLU A 102 -3.74 -15.04 10.29
CA GLU A 102 -4.36 -15.88 9.26
C GLU A 102 -5.88 -15.76 9.27
N ALA A 103 -6.51 -15.77 10.46
CA ALA A 103 -7.95 -15.65 10.58
C ALA A 103 -8.50 -14.33 10.03
N ASN A 104 -7.69 -13.27 10.06
CA ASN A 104 -8.05 -11.94 9.58
C ASN A 104 -7.37 -11.56 8.25
N GLU A 105 -6.70 -12.48 7.56
CA GLU A 105 -5.97 -12.23 6.30
C GLU A 105 -5.04 -11.00 6.38
N LEU A 106 -4.43 -10.74 7.55
CA LEU A 106 -3.76 -9.48 7.83
C LEU A 106 -2.59 -9.17 6.91
N VAL A 107 -1.98 -10.16 6.25
CA VAL A 107 -0.94 -9.89 5.25
C VAL A 107 -1.50 -9.10 4.07
N ALA A 108 -2.73 -9.40 3.62
CA ALA A 108 -3.41 -8.67 2.56
C ALA A 108 -4.03 -7.37 3.10
N GLU A 109 -4.76 -7.44 4.23
CA GLU A 109 -5.41 -6.30 4.86
C GLU A 109 -4.42 -5.18 5.27
N SER A 110 -3.18 -5.56 5.63
CA SER A 110 -2.14 -4.58 5.94
C SER A 110 -1.77 -3.69 4.75
N GLN A 111 -1.85 -4.21 3.53
CA GLN A 111 -1.59 -3.44 2.31
C GLN A 111 -2.66 -2.36 2.13
N LEU A 112 -3.94 -2.68 2.38
CA LEU A 112 -5.05 -1.71 2.35
C LEU A 112 -4.83 -0.61 3.40
N ALA A 113 -4.47 -1.00 4.64
CA ALA A 113 -4.17 -0.06 5.71
C ALA A 113 -3.00 0.88 5.35
N HIS A 114 -1.94 0.34 4.73
CA HIS A 114 -0.78 1.13 4.32
C HIS A 114 -1.13 2.07 3.17
N LEU A 115 -1.87 1.59 2.16
CA LEU A 115 -2.31 2.37 1.02
C LEU A 115 -3.14 3.59 1.48
N ASP A 116 -4.18 3.37 2.27
CA ASP A 116 -5.02 4.44 2.83
C ASP A 116 -4.19 5.42 3.68
N SER A 117 -3.26 4.89 4.49
CA SER A 117 -2.35 5.75 5.26
C SER A 117 -1.49 6.65 4.37
N LEU A 118 -1.06 6.18 3.21
CA LEU A 118 -0.27 6.98 2.26
C LEU A 118 -1.13 7.99 1.51
N ILE A 119 -2.35 7.63 1.10
CA ILE A 119 -3.29 8.49 0.38
C ILE A 119 -3.84 9.58 1.31
N TYR A 120 -4.41 9.20 2.45
CA TYR A 120 -5.15 10.12 3.33
C TYR A 120 -4.31 10.65 4.49
N GLY A 121 -3.13 10.05 4.73
CA GLY A 121 -2.25 10.38 5.85
C GLY A 121 -2.46 9.51 7.08
N ARG A 122 -3.49 8.68 7.11
CA ARG A 122 -3.81 7.73 8.18
C ARG A 122 -4.82 6.69 7.71
N SER A 123 -4.87 5.57 8.42
CA SER A 123 -5.94 4.57 8.39
C SER A 123 -6.20 4.09 9.81
N TYR A 124 -7.16 3.22 10.01
CA TYR A 124 -7.51 2.70 11.32
C TYR A 124 -7.65 1.18 11.26
N ALA A 125 -7.36 0.53 12.38
CA ALA A 125 -7.69 -0.86 12.60
C ALA A 125 -8.60 -0.92 13.84
N ALA A 126 -9.81 -1.44 13.69
CA ALA A 126 -10.70 -1.72 14.79
C ALA A 126 -10.60 -3.22 15.13
N VAL A 127 -10.65 -3.55 16.42
CA VAL A 127 -10.51 -4.91 16.91
C VAL A 127 -11.75 -5.25 17.73
N GLY A 128 -12.45 -6.32 17.38
CA GLY A 128 -13.62 -6.82 18.10
C GLY A 128 -13.42 -8.25 18.59
N SER A 129 -14.36 -8.75 19.39
CA SER A 129 -14.45 -10.18 19.71
C SER A 129 -14.78 -10.98 18.44
N GLY A 130 -14.36 -12.26 18.40
CA GLY A 130 -14.85 -13.19 17.37
C GLY A 130 -16.33 -13.52 17.59
N ASP A 131 -16.95 -14.17 16.59
CA ASP A 131 -18.37 -14.57 16.65
C ASP A 131 -18.64 -15.59 17.78
N ASP A 132 -17.64 -16.37 18.16
CA ASP A 132 -17.66 -17.33 19.26
C ASP A 132 -16.43 -17.14 20.16
N ASP A 133 -16.51 -17.53 21.44
CA ASP A 133 -15.44 -17.39 22.44
C ASP A 133 -14.12 -18.08 22.03
N ASP A 134 -14.19 -19.13 21.21
CA ASP A 134 -13.03 -19.88 20.73
C ASP A 134 -12.43 -19.30 19.43
N MET A 135 -13.11 -18.34 18.80
CA MET A 135 -12.61 -17.73 17.57
C MET A 135 -11.58 -16.62 17.83
N PRO A 136 -10.58 -16.44 16.94
CA PRO A 136 -9.69 -15.30 17.03
C PRO A 136 -10.46 -13.97 16.96
N PRO A 137 -9.98 -12.90 17.63
CA PRO A 137 -10.54 -11.58 17.51
C PRO A 137 -10.62 -11.11 16.06
N LEU A 138 -11.70 -10.43 15.72
CA LEU A 138 -11.89 -9.82 14.40
C LEU A 138 -11.15 -8.49 14.31
N ILE A 139 -10.35 -8.32 13.26
CA ILE A 139 -9.62 -7.10 12.99
C ILE A 139 -10.11 -6.54 11.65
N SER A 140 -10.71 -5.37 11.67
CA SER A 140 -11.15 -4.67 10.45
C SER A 140 -10.30 -3.45 10.17
N ILE A 141 -9.98 -3.22 8.90
CA ILE A 141 -9.28 -2.03 8.43
C ILE A 141 -10.31 -1.01 7.97
N GLU A 142 -10.18 0.21 8.48
CA GLU A 142 -11.18 1.25 8.30
C GLU A 142 -10.58 2.49 7.64
N SER A 143 -11.30 3.00 6.64
CA SER A 143 -10.89 4.19 5.90
C SER A 143 -11.14 5.48 6.70
N PRO A 144 -10.26 6.49 6.58
CA PRO A 144 -10.50 7.81 7.15
C PRO A 144 -11.69 8.57 6.52
N LEU A 145 -12.23 8.08 5.43
CA LEU A 145 -13.47 8.62 4.84
C LEU A 145 -14.68 8.34 5.72
N ASP A 146 -14.67 7.19 6.43
CA ASP A 146 -15.79 6.72 7.23
C ASP A 146 -15.47 6.67 8.73
N MET A 147 -14.20 6.79 9.11
CA MET A 147 -13.76 6.70 10.50
C MET A 147 -12.90 7.88 10.95
N THR A 148 -13.10 8.29 12.19
CA THR A 148 -12.24 9.28 12.88
C THR A 148 -12.06 8.93 14.35
N VAL A 149 -11.00 9.47 14.96
CA VAL A 149 -10.72 9.26 16.39
C VAL A 149 -10.27 10.56 17.04
N PHE A 150 -10.61 10.74 18.32
CA PHE A 150 -9.89 11.67 19.18
C PHE A 150 -8.63 11.02 19.72
N TYR A 151 -7.52 11.73 19.66
CA TYR A 151 -6.20 11.21 19.99
C TYR A 151 -5.48 12.11 20.98
N ASP A 152 -5.10 11.57 22.12
CA ASP A 152 -4.25 12.28 23.07
C ASP A 152 -2.79 12.19 22.63
N ALA A 153 -2.23 13.35 22.24
CA ALA A 153 -0.84 13.46 21.80
C ALA A 153 0.16 13.20 22.93
N ARG A 154 -0.21 13.42 24.19
CA ARG A 154 0.64 13.21 25.37
C ARG A 154 0.66 11.73 25.74
N ALA A 155 -0.51 11.12 25.85
CA ALA A 155 -0.67 9.69 26.13
C ALA A 155 -0.26 8.83 24.91
N ARG A 156 -0.26 9.41 23.71
CA ARG A 156 -0.05 8.71 22.44
C ARG A 156 -1.06 7.57 22.22
N ALA A 157 -2.29 7.83 22.57
CA ALA A 157 -3.37 6.84 22.56
C ALA A 157 -4.63 7.43 21.94
N VAL A 158 -5.45 6.58 21.36
CA VAL A 158 -6.83 6.89 20.99
C VAL A 158 -7.64 7.02 22.27
N VAL A 159 -8.48 8.06 22.34
CA VAL A 159 -9.37 8.34 23.49
C VAL A 159 -10.79 7.87 23.19
N SER A 160 -11.24 8.05 21.95
CA SER A 160 -12.53 7.60 21.44
C SER A 160 -12.51 7.56 19.92
N GLY A 161 -13.39 6.79 19.32
CA GLY A 161 -13.52 6.66 17.87
C GLY A 161 -14.96 6.64 17.41
N LEU A 162 -15.19 7.00 16.17
CA LEU A 162 -16.48 6.92 15.49
C LEU A 162 -16.26 6.35 14.08
N ARG A 163 -17.01 5.30 13.75
CA ARG A 163 -17.15 4.79 12.39
C ARG A 163 -18.56 5.03 11.91
N LEU A 164 -18.72 5.59 10.72
CA LEU A 164 -19.99 5.72 10.02
C LEU A 164 -20.11 4.62 8.98
N TYR A 165 -21.30 4.08 8.80
CA TYR A 165 -21.62 3.08 7.78
C TYR A 165 -23.12 3.11 7.48
N THR A 166 -23.60 2.27 6.57
CA THR A 166 -25.01 2.21 6.17
C THR A 166 -25.52 0.80 6.35
N ILE A 167 -26.68 0.65 6.98
CA ILE A 167 -27.44 -0.61 7.09
C ILE A 167 -28.80 -0.39 6.42
N GLU A 168 -29.15 -1.20 5.43
CA GLU A 168 -30.48 -1.15 4.76
C GLU A 168 -30.91 0.28 4.39
N ASP A 169 -30.00 1.06 3.80
CA ASP A 169 -30.17 2.48 3.43
C ASP A 169 -30.36 3.46 4.63
N GLN A 170 -30.08 3.04 5.85
CA GLN A 170 -30.07 3.90 7.02
C GLN A 170 -28.64 4.20 7.47
N ASP A 171 -28.38 5.45 7.83
CA ASP A 171 -27.10 5.84 8.42
C ASP A 171 -26.95 5.16 9.79
N ALA A 172 -25.82 4.50 9.98
CA ALA A 172 -25.45 3.83 11.21
C ALA A 172 -24.04 4.25 11.66
N ALA A 173 -23.74 4.04 12.93
CA ALA A 173 -22.41 4.35 13.45
C ALA A 173 -22.03 3.39 14.59
N VAL A 174 -20.70 3.23 14.76
CA VAL A 174 -20.12 2.62 15.95
C VAL A 174 -19.34 3.69 16.71
N LEU A 175 -19.71 3.91 17.96
CA LEU A 175 -18.98 4.77 18.89
C LEU A 175 -18.07 3.90 19.76
N TYR A 176 -16.76 4.03 19.59
CA TYR A 176 -15.75 3.32 20.36
C TYR A 176 -15.31 4.13 21.58
N LEU A 177 -15.55 3.60 22.76
CA LEU A 177 -15.18 4.19 24.04
C LEU A 177 -14.16 3.30 24.77
N PRO A 178 -13.53 3.77 25.86
CA PRO A 178 -12.58 2.95 26.60
C PRO A 178 -13.16 1.66 27.17
N ASP A 179 -14.41 1.68 27.57
CA ASP A 179 -15.04 0.59 28.30
C ASP A 179 -16.24 -0.03 27.53
N SER A 180 -16.67 0.59 26.44
CA SER A 180 -17.78 0.08 25.63
C SER A 180 -17.68 0.45 24.16
N SER A 181 -18.26 -0.39 23.31
CA SER A 181 -18.54 -0.12 21.89
C SER A 181 -20.03 -0.06 21.66
N ILE A 182 -20.54 1.05 21.12
CA ILE A 182 -21.98 1.32 21.01
C ILE A 182 -22.36 1.43 19.54
N HIS A 183 -23.21 0.53 19.09
CA HIS A 183 -23.78 0.56 17.75
C HIS A 183 -25.09 1.36 17.76
N VAL A 184 -25.19 2.32 16.86
CA VAL A 184 -26.33 3.22 16.76
C VAL A 184 -26.83 3.35 15.33
N VAL A 185 -28.10 3.62 15.16
CA VAL A 185 -28.74 3.91 13.87
C VAL A 185 -29.40 5.29 13.91
N ALA A 186 -29.32 6.01 12.80
CA ALA A 186 -29.98 7.31 12.69
C ALA A 186 -31.47 7.14 12.48
N THR A 187 -32.26 7.83 13.30
CA THR A 187 -33.71 7.90 13.23
C THR A 187 -34.18 9.35 13.07
N ASN A 188 -35.45 9.56 12.82
CA ASN A 188 -36.02 10.91 12.76
C ASN A 188 -35.90 11.71 14.07
N SER A 189 -35.73 11.01 15.19
CA SER A 189 -35.59 11.58 16.56
C SER A 189 -34.14 11.75 16.99
N GLY A 190 -33.17 11.25 16.23
CA GLY A 190 -31.76 11.26 16.57
C GLY A 190 -31.11 9.88 16.43
N TRP A 191 -30.09 9.59 17.23
CA TRP A 191 -29.41 8.30 17.24
C TRP A 191 -30.05 7.35 18.23
N GLU A 192 -30.40 6.13 17.82
CA GLU A 192 -30.91 5.07 18.67
C GLU A 192 -29.88 3.97 18.78
N VAL A 193 -29.70 3.43 20.00
CA VAL A 193 -28.75 2.33 20.28
C VAL A 193 -29.40 1.02 19.83
N ILE A 194 -28.71 0.29 18.94
CA ILE A 194 -29.13 -1.04 18.50
C ILE A 194 -28.35 -2.15 19.21
N ASP A 195 -27.12 -1.87 19.65
CA ASP A 195 -26.30 -2.80 20.40
C ASP A 195 -25.27 -2.05 21.26
N ARG A 196 -24.89 -2.62 22.40
CA ARG A 196 -23.86 -2.09 23.31
C ARG A 196 -23.05 -3.25 23.89
N ASP A 197 -21.78 -3.25 23.55
CA ASP A 197 -20.80 -4.16 24.15
C ASP A 197 -20.00 -3.42 25.23
N ASP A 198 -20.21 -3.78 26.51
CA ASP A 198 -19.48 -3.23 27.64
C ASP A 198 -18.22 -4.09 27.94
N HIS A 199 -17.22 -4.00 27.11
CA HIS A 199 -15.99 -4.81 27.12
C HIS A 199 -15.01 -4.46 28.24
N ASN A 200 -15.11 -3.30 28.89
CA ASN A 200 -14.30 -2.86 30.05
C ASN A 200 -12.75 -2.96 29.82
N LEU A 201 -12.28 -2.68 28.60
CA LEU A 201 -10.85 -2.78 28.24
C LEU A 201 -10.00 -1.63 28.82
N GLY A 202 -10.61 -0.52 29.25
CA GLY A 202 -9.92 0.69 29.70
C GLY A 202 -9.28 1.49 28.56
N LEU A 203 -9.50 1.08 27.30
CA LEU A 203 -9.04 1.78 26.09
C LEU A 203 -9.95 1.43 24.90
N PRO A 204 -10.20 2.37 24.00
CA PRO A 204 -10.99 2.09 22.80
C PRO A 204 -10.33 1.01 21.95
N PRO A 205 -11.10 0.03 21.44
CA PRO A 205 -10.56 -1.06 20.62
C PRO A 205 -10.23 -0.62 19.19
N VAL A 206 -9.52 0.48 19.06
CA VAL A 206 -9.14 1.10 17.80
C VAL A 206 -7.69 1.55 17.83
N VAL A 207 -6.96 1.22 16.78
CA VAL A 207 -5.58 1.66 16.55
C VAL A 207 -5.51 2.54 15.33
N ARG A 208 -4.84 3.68 15.45
CA ARG A 208 -4.58 4.58 14.32
C ARG A 208 -3.21 4.32 13.70
N ILE A 209 -3.20 4.02 12.40
CA ILE A 209 -2.00 3.86 11.58
C ILE A 209 -1.76 5.18 10.83
N SER A 210 -0.77 5.97 11.27
CA SER A 210 -0.55 7.32 10.75
C SER A 210 0.72 7.44 9.95
N ASN A 211 0.63 8.08 8.78
CA ASN A 211 1.74 8.40 7.92
C ASN A 211 2.33 9.79 8.22
N ARG A 212 3.67 9.96 8.12
CA ARG A 212 4.39 11.24 8.20
C ARG A 212 4.01 12.12 9.40
N GLN A 213 3.94 11.56 10.60
CA GLN A 213 3.71 12.33 11.82
C GLN A 213 4.83 13.36 12.07
N ARG A 214 4.43 14.49 12.63
CA ARG A 214 5.34 15.53 13.15
C ARG A 214 4.99 15.83 14.60
N THR A 215 5.95 16.38 15.36
CA THR A 215 5.70 16.83 16.75
C THR A 215 4.54 17.83 16.85
N ALA A 216 4.44 18.74 15.88
CA ALA A 216 3.37 19.73 15.81
C ALA A 216 2.04 19.20 15.20
N ASP A 217 2.08 18.03 14.56
CA ASP A 217 0.94 17.46 13.85
C ASP A 217 1.04 15.94 13.90
N ARG A 218 0.32 15.34 14.83
CA ARG A 218 0.29 13.90 15.08
C ARG A 218 -0.79 13.17 14.30
N ILE A 219 -1.62 13.89 13.56
CA ILE A 219 -2.74 13.29 12.81
C ILE A 219 -2.21 12.43 11.66
N GLY A 220 -1.15 12.88 11.03
CA GLY A 220 -0.57 12.26 9.85
C GLY A 220 -0.79 13.10 8.58
N ARG A 221 0.00 12.82 7.55
CA ARG A 221 -0.01 13.57 6.28
C ARG A 221 0.05 12.63 5.09
N SER A 222 -0.74 12.97 4.09
CA SER A 222 -0.73 12.34 2.78
C SER A 222 0.63 12.45 2.06
N GLU A 223 0.97 11.46 1.25
CA GLU A 223 2.02 11.57 0.24
C GLU A 223 1.58 12.46 -0.94
N ILE A 224 0.26 12.56 -1.20
CA ILE A 224 -0.33 13.47 -2.17
C ILE A 224 -0.42 14.86 -1.54
N THR A 225 0.70 15.56 -1.55
CA THR A 225 0.82 16.91 -0.99
C THR A 225 0.27 17.97 -1.95
N ASN A 226 0.04 19.19 -1.45
CA ASN A 226 -0.36 20.32 -2.30
C ASN A 226 0.63 20.59 -3.44
N ALA A 227 1.93 20.31 -3.23
CA ALA A 227 2.96 20.42 -4.28
C ALA A 227 2.74 19.37 -5.37
N VAL A 228 2.47 18.11 -4.98
CA VAL A 228 2.15 17.02 -5.90
C VAL A 228 0.89 17.37 -6.72
N MET A 229 -0.19 17.77 -6.07
CA MET A 229 -1.43 18.17 -6.75
C MET A 229 -1.21 19.32 -7.74
N SER A 230 -0.50 20.38 -7.31
CA SER A 230 -0.25 21.56 -8.15
C SER A 230 0.59 21.25 -9.40
N ILE A 231 1.61 20.38 -9.27
CA ILE A 231 2.45 19.97 -10.40
C ILE A 231 1.63 19.07 -11.36
N THR A 232 0.82 18.17 -10.82
CA THR A 232 -0.11 17.34 -11.62
C THR A 232 -1.05 18.20 -12.44
N ASP A 233 -1.66 19.20 -11.83
CA ASP A 233 -2.54 20.15 -12.53
C ASP A 233 -1.81 20.93 -13.63
N ALA A 234 -0.59 21.37 -13.35
CA ALA A 234 0.21 22.09 -14.35
C ALA A 234 0.54 21.20 -15.57
N ALA A 235 0.86 19.94 -15.31
CA ALA A 235 1.13 18.96 -16.35
C ALA A 235 -0.13 18.60 -17.16
N CYS A 236 -1.28 18.40 -16.49
CA CYS A 236 -2.57 18.17 -17.15
C CYS A 236 -2.97 19.36 -18.05
N ARG A 237 -2.83 20.60 -17.56
CA ARG A 237 -3.06 21.79 -18.41
C ARG A 237 -2.13 21.88 -19.59
N THR A 238 -0.88 21.45 -19.46
CA THR A 238 0.08 21.41 -20.55
C THR A 238 -0.31 20.38 -21.62
N LEU A 239 -0.72 19.17 -21.19
CA LEU A 239 -1.24 18.15 -22.11
C LEU A 239 -2.50 18.63 -22.82
N MET A 240 -3.44 19.24 -22.09
CA MET A 240 -4.65 19.81 -22.68
C MET A 240 -4.31 20.87 -23.73
N GLY A 241 -3.35 21.75 -23.43
CA GLY A 241 -2.87 22.73 -24.40
C GLY A 241 -2.25 22.10 -25.64
N MET A 242 -1.52 20.99 -25.49
CA MET A 242 -0.96 20.22 -26.59
C MET A 242 -2.07 19.60 -27.47
N GLU A 243 -3.08 18.98 -26.86
CA GLU A 243 -4.21 18.38 -27.56
C GLU A 243 -4.99 19.44 -28.36
N VAL A 244 -5.28 20.58 -27.73
CA VAL A 244 -5.93 21.72 -28.40
C VAL A 244 -5.06 22.20 -29.59
N ALA A 245 -3.76 22.38 -29.39
CA ALA A 245 -2.87 22.79 -30.45
C ALA A 245 -2.81 21.76 -31.58
N ARG A 246 -2.85 20.47 -31.28
CA ARG A 246 -2.90 19.39 -32.27
C ARG A 246 -4.14 19.50 -33.17
N GLU A 247 -5.32 19.77 -32.60
CA GLU A 247 -6.53 19.94 -33.41
C GLU A 247 -6.47 21.14 -34.34
N PHE A 248 -5.86 22.24 -33.89
CA PHE A 248 -5.75 23.45 -34.73
C PHE A 248 -4.62 23.38 -35.76
N TYR A 249 -3.49 22.76 -35.42
CA TYR A 249 -2.28 22.80 -36.23
C TYR A 249 -1.90 21.43 -36.83
N GLY A 250 -2.70 20.40 -36.60
CA GLY A 250 -2.47 19.05 -37.16
C GLY A 250 -2.49 19.01 -38.68
N ALA A 251 -3.24 19.92 -39.31
CA ALA A 251 -3.14 20.18 -40.73
C ALA A 251 -2.43 21.55 -40.97
N PRO A 252 -1.39 21.62 -41.81
CA PRO A 252 -0.67 22.87 -42.05
C PRO A 252 -1.61 23.91 -42.65
N GLN A 253 -1.82 25.00 -41.90
CA GLN A 253 -2.65 26.12 -42.38
C GLN A 253 -1.93 26.82 -43.53
N ARG A 254 -2.65 27.02 -44.64
CA ARG A 254 -2.18 27.70 -45.83
C ARG A 254 -2.92 29.02 -45.97
N TYR A 255 -2.28 29.98 -46.54
CA TYR A 255 -2.90 31.25 -46.90
C TYR A 255 -2.60 31.57 -48.36
N ILE A 256 -3.51 32.28 -48.96
CA ILE A 256 -3.42 32.71 -50.36
C ILE A 256 -3.72 34.22 -50.37
N LEU A 257 -2.82 34.98 -50.93
CA LEU A 257 -2.96 36.43 -51.06
C LEU A 257 -3.12 36.78 -52.54
N GLY A 258 -4.04 37.68 -52.85
CA GLY A 258 -4.25 38.16 -54.23
C GLY A 258 -5.06 37.21 -55.13
N ALA A 259 -5.77 36.21 -54.55
CA ALA A 259 -6.68 35.37 -55.34
C ALA A 259 -8.05 36.04 -55.45
N ALA A 260 -8.67 35.96 -56.64
CA ALA A 260 -10.04 36.43 -56.82
C ALA A 260 -11.05 35.56 -56.05
N GLU A 261 -12.16 36.14 -55.60
CA GLU A 261 -13.18 35.43 -54.84
C GLU A 261 -13.77 34.23 -55.61
N SER A 262 -13.86 34.35 -56.96
CA SER A 262 -14.32 33.28 -57.84
C SER A 262 -13.48 32.01 -57.79
N ALA A 263 -12.24 32.06 -57.36
CA ALA A 263 -11.38 30.88 -57.18
C ALA A 263 -11.84 29.95 -56.08
N PHE A 264 -12.66 30.46 -55.13
CA PHE A 264 -13.22 29.72 -53.99
C PHE A 264 -14.71 29.39 -54.17
N GLN A 265 -15.26 29.58 -55.37
CA GLN A 265 -16.64 29.26 -55.72
C GLN A 265 -16.72 28.00 -56.59
N ASP A 266 -17.83 27.29 -56.51
CA ASP A 266 -18.16 26.18 -57.41
C ASP A 266 -18.63 26.72 -58.79
N ALA A 267 -18.98 25.82 -59.72
CA ALA A 267 -19.47 26.20 -61.06
C ALA A 267 -20.80 26.94 -61.00
N GLU A 268 -21.53 26.84 -59.92
CA GLU A 268 -22.82 27.47 -59.64
C GLU A 268 -22.67 28.78 -58.85
N GLY A 269 -21.45 29.21 -58.52
CA GLY A 269 -21.18 30.47 -57.79
C GLY A 269 -21.32 30.40 -56.29
N ASN A 270 -21.50 29.21 -55.69
CA ASN A 270 -21.57 29.05 -54.24
C ASN A 270 -20.16 28.88 -53.64
N ALA A 271 -19.93 29.36 -52.44
CA ALA A 271 -18.67 29.18 -51.74
C ALA A 271 -18.40 27.68 -51.56
N LYS A 272 -17.24 27.21 -52.03
CA LYS A 272 -16.74 25.82 -51.77
C LYS A 272 -16.63 25.61 -50.26
N SER A 273 -16.99 24.40 -49.80
CA SER A 273 -16.85 24.06 -48.40
C SER A 273 -15.38 24.18 -47.95
N ALA A 274 -15.17 24.56 -46.68
CA ALA A 274 -13.84 24.66 -46.09
C ALA A 274 -13.07 23.33 -46.20
N TRP A 275 -13.76 22.19 -46.19
CA TRP A 275 -13.19 20.84 -46.35
C TRP A 275 -12.65 20.59 -47.77
N GLU A 276 -13.34 21.02 -48.81
CA GLU A 276 -12.90 20.84 -50.20
C GLU A 276 -11.69 21.69 -50.51
N THR A 277 -11.58 22.83 -49.85
CA THR A 277 -10.42 23.75 -50.01
C THR A 277 -9.22 23.26 -49.16
N TYR A 278 -9.45 22.55 -48.07
CA TYR A 278 -8.43 22.20 -47.07
C TYR A 278 -7.74 20.86 -47.32
N LEU A 279 -8.43 19.86 -47.88
CA LEU A 279 -7.91 18.52 -48.04
C LEU A 279 -7.07 18.32 -49.28
N GLY A 280 -5.83 18.84 -49.27
CA GLY A 280 -4.71 18.23 -49.96
C GLY A 280 -4.70 18.22 -51.49
N ARG A 281 -5.57 18.94 -52.18
CA ARG A 281 -5.50 19.05 -53.63
C ARG A 281 -4.58 20.20 -54.02
N VAL A 282 -3.81 20.01 -55.10
CA VAL A 282 -3.02 21.06 -55.76
C VAL A 282 -4.02 22.14 -56.18
N LEU A 283 -3.96 23.29 -55.54
CA LEU A 283 -4.70 24.46 -55.96
C LEU A 283 -3.95 25.08 -57.13
N ALA A 284 -4.57 25.05 -58.30
CA ALA A 284 -4.08 25.77 -59.47
C ALA A 284 -4.86 27.09 -59.56
N PHE A 285 -4.16 28.19 -59.55
CA PHE A 285 -4.77 29.51 -59.70
C PHE A 285 -4.34 30.07 -61.07
N GLU A 286 -5.27 30.67 -61.77
CA GLU A 286 -5.02 31.44 -62.96
C GLU A 286 -4.51 32.83 -62.55
N ARG A 287 -3.84 33.49 -63.48
CA ARG A 287 -3.41 34.90 -63.32
C ARG A 287 -4.65 35.79 -63.25
N ASP A 288 -4.56 36.85 -62.47
CA ASP A 288 -5.62 37.86 -62.45
C ASP A 288 -5.67 38.69 -63.76
N GLU A 289 -6.62 39.60 -63.86
CA GLU A 289 -6.78 40.46 -65.08
C GLU A 289 -5.56 41.37 -65.32
N ASP A 290 -4.77 41.65 -64.26
CA ASP A 290 -3.54 42.44 -64.34
C ASP A 290 -2.26 41.58 -64.64
N GLY A 291 -2.43 40.24 -64.72
CA GLY A 291 -1.38 39.28 -65.02
C GLY A 291 -0.57 38.84 -63.79
N GLU A 292 -0.97 39.22 -62.59
CA GLU A 292 -0.31 38.80 -61.34
C GLU A 292 -0.70 37.39 -60.93
N VAL A 293 0.21 36.69 -60.25
CA VAL A 293 -0.02 35.34 -59.74
C VAL A 293 -0.27 35.40 -58.23
N PRO A 294 -1.35 34.79 -57.72
CA PRO A 294 -1.59 34.73 -56.29
C PRO A 294 -0.41 34.13 -55.53
N THR A 295 -0.06 34.74 -54.39
CA THR A 295 1.00 34.25 -53.53
C THR A 295 0.41 33.20 -52.57
N VAL A 296 0.91 31.95 -52.66
CA VAL A 296 0.54 30.87 -51.78
C VAL A 296 1.61 30.71 -50.72
N GLY A 297 1.20 30.76 -49.47
CA GLY A 297 2.08 30.52 -48.33
C GLY A 297 1.52 29.50 -47.39
N GLN A 298 2.40 28.99 -46.54
CA GLN A 298 2.04 28.07 -45.45
C GLN A 298 2.61 28.61 -44.13
N PHE A 299 1.81 28.63 -43.09
CA PHE A 299 2.31 28.95 -41.77
C PHE A 299 3.33 27.90 -41.33
N ALA A 300 4.28 28.30 -40.47
CA ALA A 300 5.27 27.38 -39.95
C ALA A 300 4.60 26.16 -39.31
N ALA A 301 5.16 24.98 -39.56
CA ALA A 301 4.66 23.75 -38.95
C ALA A 301 4.74 23.86 -37.42
N TYR A 302 3.69 23.39 -36.77
CA TYR A 302 3.65 23.32 -35.32
C TYR A 302 4.69 22.30 -34.82
N ASP A 303 5.51 22.71 -33.83
CA ASP A 303 6.47 21.82 -33.16
C ASP A 303 5.95 21.38 -31.79
N PRO A 304 5.46 20.14 -31.61
CA PRO A 304 4.97 19.64 -30.35
C PRO A 304 6.08 19.41 -29.33
N SER A 305 7.35 19.44 -29.72
CA SER A 305 8.49 19.16 -28.83
C SER A 305 8.61 20.16 -27.68
N VAL A 306 8.00 21.34 -27.77
CA VAL A 306 7.94 22.30 -26.70
C VAL A 306 7.14 21.76 -25.52
N TYR A 307 6.01 21.11 -25.79
CA TYR A 307 5.15 20.54 -24.75
C TYR A 307 5.81 19.32 -24.07
N THR A 308 6.44 18.44 -24.85
CA THR A 308 7.17 17.29 -24.29
C THR A 308 8.28 17.73 -23.34
N ARG A 309 9.06 18.76 -23.71
CA ARG A 309 10.11 19.32 -22.84
C ARG A 309 9.54 19.90 -21.53
N ILE A 310 8.37 20.54 -21.56
CA ILE A 310 7.72 21.08 -20.37
C ILE A 310 7.22 19.93 -19.46
N ILE A 311 6.62 18.89 -20.05
CA ILE A 311 6.15 17.71 -19.31
C ILE A 311 7.33 16.98 -18.69
N ASP A 312 8.43 16.80 -19.40
CA ASP A 312 9.66 16.20 -18.88
C ASP A 312 10.22 17.01 -17.69
N MET A 313 10.16 18.33 -17.75
CA MET A 313 10.55 19.18 -16.63
C MET A 313 9.63 18.94 -15.42
N TYR A 314 8.31 18.90 -15.60
CA TYR A 314 7.37 18.60 -14.53
C TYR A 314 7.57 17.19 -13.97
N ALA A 315 7.82 16.18 -14.79
CA ALA A 315 8.12 14.82 -14.38
C ALA A 315 9.34 14.76 -13.45
N ARG A 316 10.43 15.49 -13.78
CA ARG A 316 11.62 15.57 -12.93
C ARG A 316 11.34 16.26 -11.60
N ILE A 317 10.57 17.35 -11.59
CA ILE A 317 10.17 18.04 -10.35
C ILE A 317 9.31 17.10 -9.51
N MET A 318 8.33 16.43 -10.13
CA MET A 318 7.45 15.46 -9.47
C MET A 318 8.26 14.31 -8.87
N ALA A 319 9.19 13.71 -9.63
CA ALA A 319 10.08 12.66 -9.13
C ALA A 319 10.83 13.09 -7.86
N THR A 320 11.32 14.34 -7.86
CA THR A 320 12.00 14.91 -6.68
C THR A 320 11.04 15.07 -5.49
N GLN A 321 9.80 15.55 -5.72
CA GLN A 321 8.80 15.70 -4.65
C GLN A 321 8.39 14.37 -4.05
N LEU A 322 8.20 13.36 -4.90
CA LEU A 322 7.83 12.00 -4.50
C LEU A 322 9.02 11.17 -4.02
N GLY A 323 10.26 11.64 -4.22
CA GLY A 323 11.49 10.89 -3.90
C GLY A 323 11.62 9.62 -4.72
N LEU A 324 11.15 9.66 -5.97
CA LEU A 324 11.20 8.57 -6.94
C LEU A 324 12.37 8.73 -7.91
N PRO A 325 12.88 7.63 -8.46
CA PRO A 325 13.72 7.69 -9.65
C PRO A 325 12.93 8.29 -10.84
N PRO A 326 13.51 9.19 -11.64
CA PRO A 326 12.77 9.85 -12.72
C PRO A 326 12.16 8.89 -13.76
N HIS A 327 12.74 7.71 -13.97
CA HIS A 327 12.23 6.72 -14.93
C HIS A 327 10.87 6.13 -14.53
N TYR A 328 10.47 6.17 -13.24
CA TYR A 328 9.12 5.77 -12.81
C TYR A 328 8.02 6.67 -13.40
N LEU A 329 8.36 7.91 -13.74
CA LEU A 329 7.42 8.86 -14.31
C LEU A 329 7.52 8.96 -15.85
N GLY A 330 8.09 7.93 -16.50
CA GLY A 330 8.22 7.86 -17.96
C GLY A 330 9.42 8.61 -18.54
N TYR A 331 10.28 9.20 -17.70
CA TYR A 331 11.51 9.84 -18.17
C TYR A 331 12.60 8.78 -18.39
N THR A 332 12.96 8.55 -19.64
CA THR A 332 14.07 7.67 -20.03
C THR A 332 15.24 8.49 -20.55
N THR A 333 16.46 8.08 -20.19
CA THR A 333 17.68 8.59 -20.85
C THR A 333 18.04 7.68 -22.00
N ASP A 334 18.59 8.23 -23.08
CA ASP A 334 19.01 7.48 -24.28
C ASP A 334 20.07 6.39 -23.99
N ASN A 335 20.76 6.49 -22.86
CA ASN A 335 21.69 5.47 -22.38
C ASN A 335 21.08 4.65 -21.23
N PRO A 336 20.98 3.32 -21.35
CA PRO A 336 20.56 2.47 -20.24
C PRO A 336 21.52 2.64 -19.06
N ALA A 337 20.99 2.99 -17.90
CA ALA A 337 21.77 3.12 -16.68
C ALA A 337 22.36 1.74 -16.27
N SER A 338 23.58 1.72 -15.73
CA SER A 338 24.12 0.51 -15.12
C SER A 338 23.27 0.07 -13.92
N ALA A 339 23.31 -1.21 -13.56
CA ALA A 339 22.59 -1.74 -12.41
C ALA A 339 22.92 -0.96 -11.12
N ASP A 340 24.15 -0.51 -10.96
CA ASP A 340 24.59 0.29 -9.80
C ASP A 340 24.03 1.71 -9.84
N ALA A 341 23.91 2.32 -11.03
CA ALA A 341 23.27 3.61 -11.18
C ALA A 341 21.76 3.54 -10.85
N ILE A 342 21.07 2.48 -11.28
CA ILE A 342 19.66 2.25 -10.94
C ILE A 342 19.51 2.12 -9.41
N ARG A 343 20.32 1.27 -8.75
CA ARG A 343 20.31 1.13 -7.29
C ARG A 343 20.57 2.44 -6.56
N SER A 344 21.52 3.25 -7.06
CA SER A 344 21.81 4.56 -6.48
C SER A 344 20.62 5.52 -6.57
N THR A 345 19.88 5.51 -7.69
CA THR A 345 18.68 6.34 -7.84
C THR A 345 17.51 5.86 -6.98
N GLU A 346 17.42 4.56 -6.69
CA GLU A 346 16.39 3.99 -5.82
C GLU A 346 16.69 4.14 -4.32
N ALA A 347 17.92 4.46 -3.94
CA ALA A 347 18.34 4.52 -2.52
C ALA A 347 17.45 5.47 -1.68
N GLN A 348 16.97 6.56 -2.25
CA GLN A 348 16.07 7.48 -1.56
C GLN A 348 14.69 6.85 -1.30
N LEU A 349 14.13 6.16 -2.28
CA LEU A 349 12.85 5.45 -2.16
C LEU A 349 12.95 4.33 -1.13
N VAL A 350 14.02 3.52 -1.18
CA VAL A 350 14.31 2.48 -0.18
C VAL A 350 14.37 3.08 1.23
N LYS A 351 15.10 4.20 1.40
CA LYS A 351 15.20 4.87 2.71
C LYS A 351 13.87 5.40 3.22
N ARG A 352 13.00 5.86 2.32
CA ARG A 352 11.64 6.26 2.67
C ARG A 352 10.81 5.05 3.12
N ALA A 353 10.88 3.94 2.39
CA ALA A 353 10.20 2.69 2.74
C ALA A 353 10.65 2.15 4.10
N GLU A 354 11.97 2.05 4.38
CA GLU A 354 12.49 1.66 5.69
C GLU A 354 11.91 2.51 6.84
N ARG A 355 11.82 3.83 6.64
CA ARG A 355 11.22 4.71 7.64
C ARG A 355 9.72 4.47 7.83
N LYS A 356 9.00 4.09 6.76
CA LYS A 356 7.57 3.73 6.86
C LYS A 356 7.39 2.40 7.58
N GLN A 357 8.19 1.38 7.24
CA GLN A 357 8.18 0.11 7.94
C GLN A 357 8.38 0.30 9.45
N ALA A 358 9.38 1.10 9.85
CA ALA A 358 9.60 1.44 11.26
C ALA A 358 8.43 2.21 11.89
N LEU A 359 7.78 3.10 11.14
CA LEU A 359 6.64 3.87 11.63
C LEU A 359 5.38 3.01 11.81
N PHE A 360 5.09 2.12 10.86
CA PHE A 360 3.90 1.28 10.88
C PHE A 360 4.04 0.04 11.79
N SER A 361 5.26 -0.37 12.14
CA SER A 361 5.48 -1.48 13.09
C SER A 361 4.84 -1.25 14.45
N THR A 362 4.87 -0.01 14.96
CA THR A 362 4.29 0.30 16.29
C THR A 362 2.77 0.14 16.33
N PRO A 363 1.98 0.72 15.40
CA PRO A 363 0.55 0.48 15.32
C PRO A 363 0.19 -1.01 15.21
N TRP A 364 0.88 -1.77 14.37
CA TRP A 364 0.62 -3.21 14.24
C TRP A 364 0.86 -3.95 15.55
N SER A 365 1.94 -3.64 16.28
CA SER A 365 2.13 -4.20 17.62
C SER A 365 0.99 -3.85 18.58
N GLN A 366 0.37 -2.67 18.44
CA GLN A 366 -0.78 -2.27 19.25
C GLN A 366 -2.04 -3.05 18.86
N VAL A 367 -2.27 -3.30 17.57
CA VAL A 367 -3.40 -4.12 17.06
C VAL A 367 -3.34 -5.52 17.68
N PHE A 368 -2.19 -6.19 17.59
CA PHE A 368 -2.05 -7.53 18.19
C PHE A 368 -2.19 -7.54 19.71
N ARG A 369 -1.70 -6.48 20.38
CA ARG A 369 -1.90 -6.36 21.84
C ARG A 369 -3.37 -6.20 22.21
N LEU A 370 -4.14 -5.43 21.43
CA LEU A 370 -5.58 -5.33 21.58
C LEU A 370 -6.27 -6.69 21.35
N ALA A 371 -5.90 -7.37 20.27
CA ALA A 371 -6.45 -8.69 19.96
C ALA A 371 -6.19 -9.69 21.09
N ILE A 372 -4.96 -9.75 21.63
CA ILE A 372 -4.63 -10.61 22.77
C ILE A 372 -5.46 -10.20 24.01
N LEU A 373 -5.58 -8.91 24.31
CA LEU A 373 -6.35 -8.41 25.44
C LEU A 373 -7.82 -8.80 25.33
N ILE A 374 -8.42 -8.69 24.16
CA ILE A 374 -9.82 -9.07 23.92
C ILE A 374 -9.99 -10.59 24.05
N LYS A 375 -9.06 -11.40 23.51
CA LYS A 375 -9.11 -12.87 23.57
C LYS A 375 -8.90 -13.42 24.96
N THR A 376 -7.97 -12.84 25.74
CA THR A 376 -7.51 -13.45 27.00
C THR A 376 -7.92 -12.67 28.25
N GLY A 377 -8.39 -11.44 28.12
CA GLY A 377 -8.67 -10.54 29.24
C GLY A 377 -7.42 -9.97 29.93
N ASP A 378 -6.20 -10.34 29.49
CA ASP A 378 -4.93 -9.92 30.11
C ASP A 378 -3.87 -9.61 29.04
N LEU A 379 -2.85 -8.83 29.42
CA LEU A 379 -1.72 -8.50 28.58
C LEU A 379 -0.44 -9.11 29.13
N PRO A 380 -0.03 -10.29 28.68
CA PRO A 380 1.22 -10.89 29.11
C PRO A 380 2.41 -9.99 28.72
N ASP A 381 3.49 -9.98 29.54
CA ASP A 381 4.67 -9.13 29.29
C ASP A 381 5.30 -9.35 27.91
N ARG A 382 5.20 -10.55 27.35
CA ARG A 382 5.67 -10.88 25.99
C ARG A 382 4.96 -10.06 24.92
N SER A 383 3.69 -9.65 25.15
CA SER A 383 2.92 -8.85 24.17
C SER A 383 3.54 -7.47 23.89
N ARG A 384 4.42 -6.97 24.79
CA ARG A 384 5.18 -5.73 24.59
C ARG A 384 6.32 -5.88 23.58
N ARG A 385 6.65 -7.10 23.17
CA ARG A 385 7.79 -7.45 22.30
C ARG A 385 7.37 -8.02 20.97
N ILE A 386 6.17 -7.69 20.51
CA ILE A 386 5.69 -8.04 19.18
C ILE A 386 6.39 -7.15 18.18
N GLU A 387 6.97 -7.77 17.16
CA GLU A 387 7.57 -7.08 16.01
C GLU A 387 6.89 -7.49 14.71
N THR A 388 6.82 -6.54 13.78
CA THR A 388 6.38 -6.78 12.39
C THR A 388 7.59 -7.15 11.57
N VAL A 389 7.55 -8.28 10.90
CA VAL A 389 8.58 -8.73 9.96
C VAL A 389 8.26 -8.18 8.57
N TRP A 390 9.15 -7.37 8.06
CA TRP A 390 9.01 -6.71 6.77
C TRP A 390 9.89 -7.35 5.73
N ARG A 391 9.40 -7.42 4.49
CA ARG A 391 10.25 -7.74 3.35
C ARG A 391 11.26 -6.61 3.12
N ASN A 392 12.47 -6.99 2.64
CA ASN A 392 13.50 -6.00 2.34
C ASN A 392 13.05 -5.05 1.23
N PRO A 393 12.92 -3.73 1.49
CA PRO A 393 12.40 -2.77 0.52
C PRO A 393 13.33 -2.51 -0.66
N ALA A 394 14.61 -2.92 -0.58
CA ALA A 394 15.56 -2.78 -1.68
C ALA A 394 15.40 -3.85 -2.76
N THR A 395 14.57 -4.89 -2.53
CA THR A 395 14.32 -6.01 -3.46
C THR A 395 15.62 -6.53 -4.13
N PRO A 396 16.65 -6.90 -3.34
CA PRO A 396 17.90 -7.34 -3.90
C PRO A 396 17.73 -8.65 -4.68
N THR A 397 18.55 -8.88 -5.71
CA THR A 397 18.50 -10.14 -6.47
C THR A 397 18.95 -11.31 -5.61
N VAL A 398 18.36 -12.49 -5.81
CA VAL A 398 18.72 -13.72 -5.09
C VAL A 398 20.24 -13.99 -5.17
N ALA A 399 20.85 -13.73 -6.32
CA ALA A 399 22.29 -13.90 -6.50
C ALA A 399 23.11 -12.98 -5.58
N SER A 400 22.72 -11.68 -5.44
CA SER A 400 23.44 -10.74 -4.58
C SER A 400 23.25 -11.04 -3.09
N GLN A 401 22.06 -11.51 -2.70
CA GLN A 401 21.78 -11.94 -1.33
C GLN A 401 22.59 -13.18 -0.95
N THR A 402 22.57 -14.20 -1.82
CA THR A 402 23.33 -15.45 -1.61
C THR A 402 24.83 -15.19 -1.55
N ASP A 403 25.36 -14.34 -2.43
CA ASP A 403 26.80 -13.97 -2.42
C ASP A 403 27.20 -13.27 -1.11
N ALA A 404 26.38 -12.29 -0.67
CA ALA A 404 26.62 -11.58 0.59
C ALA A 404 26.57 -12.54 1.81
N ALA A 405 25.54 -13.38 1.90
CA ALA A 405 25.39 -14.35 2.98
C ALA A 405 26.54 -15.37 2.97
N THR A 406 26.91 -15.89 1.80
CA THR A 406 28.04 -16.86 1.66
C THR A 406 29.35 -16.26 2.15
N LYS A 407 29.64 -15.00 1.81
CA LYS A 407 30.86 -14.32 2.27
C LYS A 407 30.91 -14.14 3.78
N LEU A 408 29.79 -13.83 4.43
CA LEU A 408 29.70 -13.67 5.88
C LEU A 408 29.84 -15.00 6.61
N VAL A 409 29.29 -16.08 6.06
CA VAL A 409 29.47 -17.46 6.57
C VAL A 409 30.91 -17.89 6.40
N GLN A 410 31.53 -17.70 5.24
CA GLN A 410 32.92 -18.02 4.99
C GLN A 410 33.91 -17.25 5.87
N ALA A 411 33.57 -15.99 6.19
CA ALA A 411 34.34 -15.17 7.13
C ALA A 411 34.13 -15.56 8.61
N GLY A 412 33.26 -16.54 8.90
CA GLY A 412 32.97 -16.99 10.27
C GLY A 412 32.21 -15.98 11.11
N ILE A 413 31.56 -14.96 10.46
CA ILE A 413 30.79 -13.93 11.15
C ILE A 413 29.39 -14.45 11.52
N LEU A 414 28.76 -15.23 10.62
CA LEU A 414 27.45 -15.83 10.82
C LEU A 414 27.53 -17.36 10.67
N PRO A 415 26.82 -18.12 11.53
CA PRO A 415 26.60 -19.54 11.30
C PRO A 415 25.73 -19.75 10.03
N ALA A 416 26.09 -20.78 9.23
CA ALA A 416 25.36 -21.09 7.99
C ALA A 416 23.87 -21.44 8.20
N ASP A 417 23.53 -21.89 9.39
CA ASP A 417 22.22 -22.41 9.78
C ASP A 417 21.42 -21.42 10.65
N SER A 418 21.98 -20.25 10.92
CA SER A 418 21.26 -19.23 11.70
C SER A 418 20.09 -18.63 10.91
N ASP A 419 19.03 -18.27 11.62
CA ASP A 419 17.85 -17.62 11.06
C ASP A 419 18.22 -16.33 10.32
N VAL A 420 19.18 -15.56 10.88
CA VAL A 420 19.71 -14.35 10.24
C VAL A 420 20.36 -14.65 8.88
N THR A 421 21.09 -15.75 8.75
CA THR A 421 21.71 -16.14 7.47
C THR A 421 20.66 -16.54 6.44
N LEU A 422 19.64 -17.28 6.86
CA LEU A 422 18.51 -17.68 6.00
C LEU A 422 17.69 -16.47 5.54
N GLU A 423 17.49 -15.49 6.41
CA GLU A 423 16.85 -14.20 6.07
C GLU A 423 17.70 -13.40 5.06
N MET A 424 19.01 -13.33 5.25
CA MET A 424 19.92 -12.66 4.31
C MET A 424 19.95 -13.30 2.93
N VAL A 425 19.76 -14.61 2.82
CA VAL A 425 19.61 -15.34 1.54
C VAL A 425 18.30 -14.98 0.85
N GLY A 426 17.34 -14.37 1.56
CA GLY A 426 16.04 -13.97 1.04
C GLY A 426 14.97 -15.04 1.19
N LEU A 427 15.14 -16.00 2.10
CA LEU A 427 14.08 -16.95 2.45
C LEU A 427 12.99 -16.24 3.25
N THR A 428 11.74 -16.45 2.83
CA THR A 428 10.57 -15.94 3.57
C THR A 428 10.46 -16.61 4.94
N GLU A 429 9.74 -16.00 5.87
CA GLU A 429 9.49 -16.56 7.21
C GLU A 429 8.96 -18.00 7.14
N GLY A 430 7.95 -18.24 6.28
CA GLY A 430 7.41 -19.60 6.09
C GLY A 430 8.42 -20.61 5.52
N GLN A 431 9.38 -20.16 4.68
CA GLN A 431 10.45 -21.01 4.17
C GLN A 431 11.47 -21.31 5.27
N ARG A 432 11.85 -20.33 6.08
CA ARG A 432 12.77 -20.49 7.22
C ARG A 432 12.23 -21.51 8.23
N ARG A 433 10.95 -21.38 8.60
CA ARG A 433 10.27 -22.34 9.49
C ARG A 433 10.28 -23.77 8.94
N ARG A 434 10.05 -23.95 7.64
CA ARG A 434 10.15 -25.27 6.99
C ARG A 434 11.56 -25.82 7.07
N VAL A 435 12.58 -25.02 6.79
CA VAL A 435 13.99 -25.43 6.91
C VAL A 435 14.32 -25.87 8.35
N HIS A 436 13.88 -25.11 9.36
CA HIS A 436 14.08 -25.48 10.76
C HIS A 436 13.31 -26.75 11.15
N ALA A 437 12.07 -26.90 10.70
CA ALA A 437 11.28 -28.11 10.94
C ALA A 437 11.94 -29.35 10.31
N ASP A 438 12.43 -29.26 9.09
CA ASP A 438 13.13 -30.37 8.42
C ASP A 438 14.44 -30.72 9.11
N ARG A 439 15.19 -29.73 9.59
CA ARG A 439 16.41 -29.99 10.41
C ARG A 439 16.09 -30.66 11.72
N ARG A 440 15.06 -30.20 12.46
CA ARG A 440 14.63 -30.87 13.70
C ARG A 440 14.22 -32.32 13.45
N ARG A 441 13.52 -32.61 12.35
CA ARG A 441 13.15 -33.97 11.94
C ARG A 441 14.41 -34.83 11.59
N ALA A 442 15.38 -34.22 10.92
CA ALA A 442 16.63 -34.89 10.59
C ALA A 442 17.46 -35.24 11.85
N GLN A 443 17.58 -34.26 12.76
CA GLN A 443 18.28 -34.47 14.06
C GLN A 443 17.56 -35.51 14.91
N GLY A 444 16.22 -35.49 14.98
CA GLY A 444 15.46 -36.53 15.69
C GLY A 444 15.67 -37.93 15.11
N ARG A 445 15.70 -38.05 13.78
CA ARG A 445 16.02 -39.34 13.14
C ARG A 445 17.46 -39.81 13.45
N GLN A 446 18.43 -38.87 13.42
CA GLN A 446 19.83 -39.18 13.77
C GLN A 446 19.94 -39.65 15.23
N ALA A 447 19.33 -38.91 16.17
CA ALA A 447 19.34 -39.31 17.60
C ALA A 447 18.71 -40.69 17.83
N LEU A 448 17.61 -41.02 17.14
CA LEU A 448 17.00 -42.36 17.20
C LEU A 448 17.91 -43.45 16.63
N THR A 449 18.63 -43.14 15.55
CA THR A 449 19.60 -44.07 14.96
C THR A 449 20.78 -44.31 15.91
N ASP A 450 21.33 -43.23 16.51
CA ASP A 450 22.42 -43.27 17.46
C ASP A 450 22.04 -44.08 18.72
N LEU A 451 20.83 -43.81 19.27
CA LEU A 451 20.28 -44.58 20.38
C LEU A 451 20.12 -46.08 20.02
N GLY A 452 19.63 -46.35 18.78
CA GLY A 452 19.53 -47.72 18.27
C GLY A 452 20.87 -48.44 18.20
N ASN A 453 21.93 -47.74 17.75
CA ASN A 453 23.30 -48.24 17.68
C ASN A 453 23.89 -48.46 19.08
N GLU A 454 23.66 -47.54 20.03
CA GLU A 454 24.09 -47.70 21.44
C GLU A 454 23.42 -48.91 22.10
N LEU A 455 22.12 -49.09 21.90
CA LEU A 455 21.37 -50.23 22.41
C LEU A 455 21.86 -51.55 21.79
N ALA A 456 22.19 -51.57 20.48
CA ALA A 456 22.74 -52.70 19.81
C ALA A 456 24.15 -53.07 20.38
N ALA A 457 25.00 -52.05 20.57
CA ALA A 457 26.33 -52.21 21.18
C ALA A 457 26.24 -52.71 22.63
N ALA A 458 25.32 -52.15 23.44
CA ALA A 458 25.09 -52.63 24.81
C ALA A 458 24.58 -54.08 24.86
N ARG A 459 23.71 -54.50 23.94
CA ARG A 459 23.25 -55.88 23.80
C ARG A 459 24.39 -56.84 23.38
N GLN A 460 25.28 -56.40 22.49
CA GLN A 460 26.49 -57.21 22.15
C GLN A 460 27.45 -57.33 23.33
N ALA A 461 27.67 -56.26 24.07
CA ALA A 461 28.53 -56.30 25.27
C ALA A 461 27.94 -57.22 26.34
N ALA A 462 26.64 -57.20 26.56
CA ALA A 462 25.93 -58.08 27.49
C ALA A 462 26.03 -59.58 27.07
N ARG A 463 25.96 -59.86 25.76
CA ARG A 463 26.15 -61.23 25.23
C ARG A 463 27.62 -61.74 25.35
N GLY A 464 28.60 -60.83 25.27
CA GLY A 464 30.00 -61.14 25.45
C GLY A 464 30.36 -61.46 26.90
N LEU A 465 29.56 -60.99 27.87
CA LEU A 465 29.75 -61.32 29.30
C LEU A 465 29.15 -62.68 29.70
N ASP A 466 28.30 -63.28 28.89
CA ASP A 466 27.63 -64.55 29.18
C ASP A 466 28.36 -65.79 28.63
N THR A 467 29.54 -65.61 27.97
CA THR A 467 30.49 -66.66 27.62
C THR A 467 31.51 -66.77 28.75
N GLY A 468 31.10 -67.35 29.91
CA GLY A 468 32.02 -67.76 30.95
C GLY A 468 32.94 -68.88 30.44
N PRO A 469 34.13 -69.06 31.06
CA PRO A 469 35.13 -70.00 30.55
C PRO A 469 34.58 -71.45 30.61
N GLU A 470 34.64 -72.12 29.48
CA GLU A 470 34.39 -73.55 29.35
C GLU A 470 35.37 -74.29 30.31
N VAL A 471 34.76 -74.91 31.32
CA VAL A 471 35.52 -75.82 32.25
C VAL A 471 35.99 -77.01 31.47
N ALA A 472 37.29 -77.10 31.21
CA ALA A 472 37.92 -78.25 30.66
C ALA A 472 37.80 -79.37 31.73
N ASP A 473 37.01 -80.39 31.43
CA ASP A 473 36.85 -81.59 32.22
C ASP A 473 38.01 -82.51 31.84
N ASP A 474 39.05 -82.54 32.71
CA ASP A 474 40.25 -83.38 32.63
C ASP A 474 39.94 -84.74 33.40
N ALA A 475 39.44 -85.70 32.65
CA ALA A 475 39.19 -87.02 33.16
C ALA A 475 40.36 -87.95 32.74
N ALA A 476 41.38 -88.00 33.56
CA ALA A 476 42.39 -89.05 33.54
C ALA A 476 41.76 -90.33 34.06
N VAL A 477 41.75 -91.40 33.29
CA VAL A 477 41.50 -92.74 33.76
C VAL A 477 42.74 -93.55 33.53
N GLU A 478 43.37 -93.92 34.67
CA GLU A 478 44.29 -95.04 34.79
C GLU A 478 43.55 -96.35 34.63
N GLY A 479 44.19 -97.30 34.18
CA GLY A 479 43.88 -98.63 34.62
C GLY A 479 44.32 -99.77 33.78
N GLY A 480 45.41 -100.37 34.17
CA GLY A 480 45.65 -101.80 34.14
C GLY A 480 46.35 -102.41 33.00
#